data_ca0c77c6595dc8d59c79e6a1946014d4
#
_entry.id   ca0c77c6595dc8d59c79e6a1946014d4
#
_cell.length_a   1.000
_cell.length_b   1.000
_cell.length_c   1.000
_cell.angle_alpha   90.00
_cell.angle_beta   90.00
_cell.angle_gamma   90.00
#
_symmetry.space_group_name_H-M   'P 1'
#
loop_
_entity.id
_entity.type
_entity.pdbx_description
1 polymer ?
#
loop_
_entity_poly.entity_id
_entity_poly.type
_entity_poly.pdbx_seq_one_letter_code
_entity_poly.pdbx_strand_id
1 'polypeptide(L)'
;MCFMWATFPQIADALRVMEAWGFKYKTCAFVWIKKNRKSNTNFWGMGAYTRANAEICLLGVTPGFKPAAQIKNHAVHQVIESTVEEHSKKPEETRRRIVELLGDVPRIELFARQRSPGWDVWGNEIGEQDEK
;
A
#
# COMPACT_ATOMS: atom_id res chain seq x y z
N MET A 1 -3.96 -11.70 -4.12
CA MET A 1 -4.51 -10.41 -3.67
C MET A 1 -3.55 -9.31 -4.04
N CYS A 2 -4.04 -8.19 -4.49
CA CYS A 2 -3.24 -7.03 -4.91
C CYS A 2 -3.53 -5.85 -3.99
N PHE A 3 -2.47 -5.23 -3.48
CA PHE A 3 -2.52 -3.99 -2.71
C PHE A 3 -1.83 -2.92 -3.55
N MET A 4 -2.57 -1.90 -3.96
CA MET A 4 -2.07 -0.90 -4.89
C MET A 4 -2.26 0.51 -4.34
N TRP A 5 -1.13 1.21 -4.12
CA TRP A 5 -1.17 2.61 -3.73
C TRP A 5 -1.67 3.49 -4.87
N ALA A 6 -2.50 4.44 -4.53
CA ALA A 6 -3.03 5.42 -5.47
C ALA A 6 -3.25 6.76 -4.78
N THR A 7 -3.02 7.83 -5.53
CA THR A 7 -3.49 9.16 -5.13
C THR A 7 -4.91 9.35 -5.64
N PHE A 8 -5.70 10.21 -5.01
CA PHE A 8 -7.07 10.44 -5.43
C PHE A 8 -7.16 10.96 -6.88
N PRO A 9 -6.30 11.89 -7.35
CA PRO A 9 -6.36 12.31 -8.75
C PRO A 9 -6.07 11.21 -9.76
N GLN A 10 -5.35 10.16 -9.37
CA GLN A 10 -4.96 9.05 -10.24
C GLN A 10 -5.76 7.78 -10.01
N ILE A 11 -6.86 7.85 -9.25
CA ILE A 11 -7.62 6.66 -8.88
C ILE A 11 -8.17 5.90 -10.08
N ALA A 12 -8.64 6.62 -11.10
CA ALA A 12 -9.17 5.98 -12.31
C ALA A 12 -8.10 5.17 -13.04
N ASP A 13 -6.89 5.70 -13.13
CA ASP A 13 -5.77 5.00 -13.76
C ASP A 13 -5.34 3.78 -12.94
N ALA A 14 -5.31 3.90 -11.62
CA ALA A 14 -4.99 2.77 -10.74
C ALA A 14 -5.98 1.63 -10.91
N LEU A 15 -7.27 1.93 -11.00
CA LEU A 15 -8.31 0.92 -11.21
C LEU A 15 -8.14 0.21 -12.57
N ARG A 16 -7.80 0.95 -13.63
CA ARG A 16 -7.52 0.37 -14.95
C ARG A 16 -6.31 -0.57 -14.93
N VAL A 17 -5.25 -0.17 -14.26
CA VAL A 17 -4.04 -1.00 -14.14
C VAL A 17 -4.35 -2.27 -13.35
N MET A 18 -5.07 -2.16 -12.24
CA MET A 18 -5.45 -3.29 -11.41
C MET A 18 -6.26 -4.31 -12.23
N GLU A 19 -7.22 -3.84 -13.00
CA GLU A 19 -8.04 -4.70 -13.88
C GLU A 19 -7.19 -5.34 -14.97
N ALA A 20 -6.32 -4.57 -15.61
CA ALA A 20 -5.42 -5.07 -16.66
C ALA A 20 -4.48 -6.18 -16.15
N TRP A 21 -4.13 -6.14 -14.87
CA TRP A 21 -3.31 -7.18 -14.23
C TRP A 21 -4.11 -8.39 -13.76
N GLY A 22 -5.42 -8.41 -14.01
CA GLY A 22 -6.27 -9.56 -13.69
C GLY A 22 -6.87 -9.55 -12.29
N PHE A 23 -6.85 -8.40 -11.62
CA PHE A 23 -7.46 -8.26 -10.29
C PHE A 23 -8.75 -7.46 -10.37
N LYS A 24 -9.75 -7.92 -9.65
CA LYS A 24 -11.00 -7.20 -9.50
C LYS A 24 -10.94 -6.31 -8.27
N TYR A 25 -11.17 -5.02 -8.43
CA TYR A 25 -11.24 -4.08 -7.32
C TYR A 25 -12.35 -4.47 -6.34
N LYS A 26 -12.03 -4.48 -5.06
CA LYS A 26 -12.99 -4.79 -3.99
C LYS A 26 -13.24 -3.62 -3.06
N THR A 27 -12.18 -3.00 -2.56
CA THR A 27 -12.28 -1.94 -1.56
C THR A 27 -10.95 -1.23 -1.40
N CYS A 28 -10.94 -0.22 -0.54
CA CYS A 28 -9.72 0.40 -0.05
C CYS A 28 -9.25 -0.38 1.18
N ALA A 29 -8.05 -0.95 1.10
CA ALA A 29 -7.47 -1.68 2.22
C ALA A 29 -6.97 -0.74 3.31
N PHE A 30 -6.23 0.30 2.91
CA PHE A 30 -5.62 1.24 3.84
C PHE A 30 -5.78 2.68 3.40
N VAL A 31 -5.94 3.55 4.37
CA VAL A 31 -5.90 5.00 4.20
C VAL A 31 -4.76 5.53 5.05
N TRP A 32 -3.78 6.14 4.40
CA TRP A 32 -2.64 6.73 5.08
C TRP A 32 -2.92 8.20 5.37
N ILE A 33 -3.04 8.53 6.65
CA ILE A 33 -3.11 9.91 7.13
C ILE A 33 -1.68 10.37 7.42
N LYS A 34 -1.19 11.31 6.63
CA LYS A 34 0.20 11.75 6.66
C LYS A 34 0.42 12.71 7.82
N LYS A 35 1.44 12.42 8.61
CA LYS A 35 1.87 13.25 9.74
C LYS A 35 3.16 13.99 9.40
N ASN A 36 3.36 15.15 10.00
CA ASN A 36 4.62 15.88 9.88
C ASN A 36 5.73 15.17 10.65
N ARG A 37 6.97 15.26 10.14
CA ARG A 37 8.13 14.58 10.75
C ARG A 37 8.45 15.08 12.15
N LYS A 38 8.28 16.40 12.38
CA LYS A 38 8.76 17.06 13.59
C LYS A 38 7.66 17.41 14.58
N SER A 39 6.42 17.08 14.27
CA SER A 39 5.29 17.39 15.13
C SER A 39 4.21 16.32 14.96
N ASN A 40 3.34 16.22 15.94
CA ASN A 40 2.22 15.27 15.87
C ASN A 40 0.99 15.90 15.18
N THR A 41 1.24 16.73 14.17
CA THR A 41 0.21 17.39 13.38
C THR A 41 0.11 16.76 12.02
N ASN A 42 -1.04 16.97 11.36
CA ASN A 42 -1.24 16.44 10.01
C ASN A 42 -0.44 17.23 8.99
N PHE A 43 0.13 16.52 8.02
CA PHE A 43 0.75 17.12 6.86
C PHE A 43 -0.34 17.55 5.87
N TRP A 44 -0.21 18.77 5.31
CA TRP A 44 -1.16 19.28 4.33
C TRP A 44 -0.44 19.60 3.02
N GLY A 45 -0.86 18.91 1.95
CA GLY A 45 -0.36 19.18 0.62
C GLY A 45 -1.07 20.37 -0.03
N MET A 46 -0.48 20.86 -1.12
CA MET A 46 -1.06 21.92 -1.94
C MET A 46 -1.93 21.27 -3.02
N GLY A 47 -3.24 21.46 -2.94
CA GLY A 47 -4.17 20.96 -3.93
C GLY A 47 -4.85 22.08 -4.70
N ALA A 48 -5.35 21.79 -5.91
CA ALA A 48 -6.09 22.75 -6.71
C ALA A 48 -7.49 23.04 -6.15
N TYR A 49 -8.03 22.11 -5.36
CA TYR A 49 -9.38 22.21 -4.78
C TYR A 49 -9.33 22.29 -3.27
N THR A 50 -8.91 21.23 -2.62
CA THR A 50 -8.78 21.18 -1.17
C THR A 50 -7.32 20.97 -0.78
N ARG A 51 -6.99 21.22 0.48
CA ARG A 51 -5.67 20.90 1.01
C ARG A 51 -5.61 19.41 1.27
N ALA A 52 -4.85 18.71 0.43
CA ALA A 52 -4.80 17.25 0.43
C ALA A 52 -3.91 16.71 1.56
N ASN A 53 -4.26 15.54 2.06
CA ASN A 53 -3.44 14.82 3.03
C ASN A 53 -3.36 13.34 2.67
N ALA A 54 -4.50 12.67 2.60
CA ALA A 54 -4.56 11.21 2.59
C ALA A 54 -4.13 10.60 1.27
N GLU A 55 -3.53 9.42 1.36
CA GLU A 55 -3.24 8.54 0.24
C GLU A 55 -3.87 7.18 0.51
N ILE A 56 -4.27 6.47 -0.53
CA ILE A 56 -5.04 5.23 -0.36
C ILE A 56 -4.32 4.04 -0.96
N CYS A 57 -4.53 2.87 -0.35
CA CYS A 57 -4.05 1.59 -0.85
C CYS A 57 -5.27 0.74 -1.22
N LEU A 58 -5.47 0.55 -2.52
CA LEU A 58 -6.60 -0.19 -3.05
C LEU A 58 -6.37 -1.69 -2.91
N LEU A 59 -7.45 -2.44 -2.75
CA LEU A 59 -7.41 -3.89 -2.64
C LEU A 59 -8.17 -4.52 -3.80
N GLY A 60 -7.48 -5.39 -4.54
CA GLY A 60 -8.06 -6.20 -5.59
C GLY A 60 -7.78 -7.68 -5.37
N VAL A 61 -8.63 -8.52 -5.93
CA VAL A 61 -8.53 -9.97 -5.78
C VAL A 61 -8.64 -10.65 -7.13
N THR A 62 -8.05 -11.84 -7.24
CA THR A 62 -8.24 -12.70 -8.40
C THR A 62 -9.61 -13.37 -8.35
N PRO A 63 -10.15 -13.81 -9.50
CA PRO A 63 -11.37 -14.60 -9.52
C PRO A 63 -11.26 -15.81 -8.59
N GLY A 64 -12.31 -16.08 -7.83
CA GLY A 64 -12.33 -17.21 -6.91
C GLY A 64 -11.72 -16.97 -5.54
N PHE A 65 -11.21 -15.79 -5.26
CA PHE A 65 -10.73 -15.45 -3.93
C PHE A 65 -11.87 -15.51 -2.90
N LYS A 66 -11.61 -16.21 -1.79
CA LYS A 66 -12.60 -16.38 -0.72
C LYS A 66 -12.09 -15.77 0.58
N PRO A 67 -12.59 -14.59 0.99
CA PRO A 67 -12.12 -13.92 2.20
C PRO A 67 -12.19 -14.81 3.45
N ALA A 68 -13.28 -15.53 3.62
CA ALA A 68 -13.47 -16.38 4.80
C ALA A 68 -12.38 -17.45 4.98
N ALA A 69 -11.79 -17.93 3.86
CA ALA A 69 -10.74 -18.94 3.91
C ALA A 69 -9.34 -18.34 4.01
N GLN A 70 -9.13 -17.12 3.52
CA GLN A 70 -7.79 -16.58 3.28
C GLN A 70 -7.41 -15.42 4.21
N ILE A 71 -8.37 -14.70 4.75
CA ILE A 71 -8.09 -13.65 5.73
C ILE A 71 -7.87 -14.30 7.09
N LYS A 72 -6.70 -14.04 7.68
CA LYS A 72 -6.31 -14.64 8.97
C LYS A 72 -6.69 -13.78 10.16
N ASN A 73 -6.78 -12.47 9.98
CA ASN A 73 -7.11 -11.53 11.06
C ASN A 73 -7.97 -10.40 10.52
N HIS A 74 -9.27 -10.44 10.82
CA HIS A 74 -10.22 -9.41 10.40
C HIS A 74 -10.17 -8.13 11.26
N ALA A 75 -9.34 -8.11 12.30
CA ALA A 75 -9.21 -6.97 13.20
C ALA A 75 -8.14 -5.96 12.74
N VAL A 76 -7.49 -6.19 11.60
CA VAL A 76 -6.51 -5.26 11.04
C VAL A 76 -7.22 -3.98 10.62
N HIS A 77 -6.76 -2.84 11.12
CA HIS A 77 -7.40 -1.56 10.89
C HIS A 77 -6.99 -0.92 9.57
N GLN A 78 -7.92 -0.20 8.95
CA GLN A 78 -7.71 0.45 7.66
C GLN A 78 -6.85 1.71 7.75
N VAL A 79 -7.04 2.53 8.79
CA VAL A 79 -6.37 3.83 8.89
C VAL A 79 -4.96 3.66 9.44
N ILE A 80 -3.99 4.23 8.74
CA ILE A 80 -2.59 4.26 9.15
C ILE A 80 -2.20 5.72 9.35
N GLU A 81 -1.77 6.07 10.55
CA GLU A 81 -1.18 7.37 10.83
C GLU A 81 0.34 7.20 10.88
N SER A 82 1.05 7.85 9.97
CA SER A 82 2.49 7.70 9.85
C SER A 82 3.10 8.96 9.23
N THR A 83 4.32 9.28 9.63
CA THR A 83 5.01 10.46 9.14
C THR A 83 5.36 10.33 7.67
N VAL A 84 5.30 11.48 6.95
CA VAL A 84 5.84 11.53 5.59
C VAL A 84 7.35 11.33 5.63
N GLU A 85 7.84 10.58 4.67
CA GLU A 85 9.27 10.37 4.46
C GLU A 85 9.66 10.85 3.06
N GLU A 86 10.96 10.85 2.78
CA GLU A 86 11.45 11.32 1.49
C GLU A 86 11.02 10.41 0.34
N HIS A 87 10.93 11.00 -0.85
CA HIS A 87 10.65 10.30 -2.11
C HIS A 87 9.33 9.52 -2.12
N SER A 88 8.32 10.04 -1.46
CA SER A 88 6.99 9.40 -1.42
C SER A 88 7.01 7.97 -0.88
N LYS A 89 7.96 7.68 0.01
CA LYS A 89 8.07 6.36 0.66
C LYS A 89 6.80 6.04 1.44
N LYS A 90 6.27 4.84 1.24
CA LYS A 90 5.06 4.37 1.91
C LYS A 90 5.39 3.86 3.31
N PRO A 91 4.42 3.91 4.27
CA PRO A 91 4.67 3.46 5.63
C PRO A 91 5.04 1.98 5.73
N GLU A 92 6.04 1.66 6.54
CA GLU A 92 6.38 0.27 6.88
C GLU A 92 5.22 -0.47 7.54
N GLU A 93 4.38 0.25 8.27
CA GLU A 93 3.19 -0.29 8.91
C GLU A 93 2.28 -1.03 7.94
N THR A 94 2.24 -0.61 6.67
CA THR A 94 1.45 -1.25 5.63
C THR A 94 1.87 -2.70 5.42
N ARG A 95 3.19 -2.95 5.31
CA ARG A 95 3.72 -4.30 5.13
C ARG A 95 3.38 -5.19 6.32
N ARG A 96 3.53 -4.66 7.53
CA ARG A 96 3.22 -5.37 8.76
C ARG A 96 1.74 -5.78 8.81
N ARG A 97 0.85 -4.85 8.48
CA ARG A 97 -0.59 -5.11 8.48
C ARG A 97 -1.02 -6.11 7.41
N ILE A 98 -0.40 -6.11 6.25
CA ILE A 98 -0.67 -7.10 5.20
C ILE A 98 -0.31 -8.51 5.71
N VAL A 99 0.81 -8.66 6.39
CA VAL A 99 1.21 -9.94 6.96
C VAL A 99 0.25 -10.37 8.07
N GLU A 100 -0.19 -9.45 8.92
CA GLU A 100 -1.22 -9.76 9.91
C GLU A 100 -2.53 -10.21 9.28
N LEU A 101 -2.92 -9.55 8.18
CA LEU A 101 -4.17 -9.85 7.48
C LEU A 101 -4.17 -11.24 6.84
N LEU A 102 -3.10 -11.59 6.15
CA LEU A 102 -3.02 -12.77 5.29
C LEU A 102 -2.17 -13.91 5.87
N GLY A 103 -1.38 -13.65 6.89
CA GLY A 103 -0.41 -14.60 7.40
C GLY A 103 0.85 -14.66 6.56
N ASP A 104 1.68 -15.67 6.83
CA ASP A 104 2.95 -15.84 6.12
C ASP A 104 2.73 -16.55 4.79
N VAL A 105 2.37 -15.78 3.77
CA VAL A 105 2.16 -16.25 2.40
C VAL A 105 3.22 -15.65 1.49
N PRO A 106 3.50 -16.26 0.31
CA PRO A 106 4.39 -15.65 -0.67
C PRO A 106 3.91 -14.25 -1.04
N ARG A 107 4.83 -13.30 -1.04
CA ARG A 107 4.52 -11.90 -1.31
C ARG A 107 5.67 -11.19 -1.99
N ILE A 108 5.34 -10.26 -2.88
CA ILE A 108 6.30 -9.46 -3.62
C ILE A 108 5.88 -7.99 -3.58
N GLU A 109 6.85 -7.10 -3.44
CA GLU A 109 6.66 -5.67 -3.58
C GLU A 109 7.23 -5.20 -4.91
N LEU A 110 6.37 -4.65 -5.76
CA LEU A 110 6.78 -4.08 -7.05
C LEU A 110 7.18 -2.62 -6.86
N PHE A 111 8.17 -2.17 -7.63
CA PHE A 111 8.74 -0.82 -7.56
C PHE A 111 9.30 -0.53 -6.16
N ALA A 112 9.85 -1.55 -5.53
CA ALA A 112 10.43 -1.43 -4.21
C ALA A 112 11.68 -0.56 -4.24
N ARG A 113 11.90 0.21 -3.17
CA ARG A 113 13.07 1.06 -3.01
C ARG A 113 14.16 0.38 -2.20
N GLN A 114 13.77 -0.60 -1.38
CA GLN A 114 14.68 -1.38 -0.55
C GLN A 114 14.05 -2.73 -0.28
N ARG A 115 14.88 -3.68 0.14
CA ARG A 115 14.38 -4.97 0.59
C ARG A 115 13.73 -4.86 1.96
N SER A 116 12.68 -5.65 2.16
CA SER A 116 12.02 -5.80 3.46
C SER A 116 12.03 -7.29 3.83
N PRO A 117 12.33 -7.64 5.10
CA PRO A 117 12.34 -9.05 5.50
C PRO A 117 11.02 -9.76 5.18
N GLY A 118 11.12 -10.93 4.58
CA GLY A 118 9.97 -11.74 4.21
C GLY A 118 9.26 -11.33 2.93
N TRP A 119 9.76 -10.34 2.21
CA TRP A 119 9.19 -9.85 0.96
C TRP A 119 10.15 -10.08 -0.20
N ASP A 120 9.64 -10.62 -1.30
CA ASP A 120 10.32 -10.54 -2.59
C ASP A 120 10.19 -9.12 -3.12
N VAL A 121 11.13 -8.67 -3.92
CA VAL A 121 11.13 -7.29 -4.41
C VAL A 121 11.45 -7.23 -5.89
N TRP A 122 10.93 -6.19 -6.54
CA TRP A 122 11.25 -5.83 -7.91
C TRP A 122 11.24 -4.31 -8.03
N GLY A 123 12.26 -3.71 -8.63
CA GLY A 123 12.30 -2.26 -8.79
C GLY A 123 13.69 -1.78 -9.21
N ASN A 124 13.74 -0.59 -9.80
CA ASN A 124 14.98 0.01 -10.30
C ASN A 124 15.89 0.54 -9.19
N GLU A 125 15.36 0.75 -7.99
CA GLU A 125 16.12 1.26 -6.85
C GLU A 125 16.74 0.17 -5.99
N ILE A 126 16.52 -1.11 -6.32
CA ILE A 126 17.13 -2.24 -5.65
C ILE A 126 18.53 -2.45 -6.21
N GLY A 127 19.56 -2.34 -5.37
CA GLY A 127 20.94 -2.60 -5.74
C GLY A 127 21.23 -4.11 -5.86
N GLU A 128 22.32 -4.47 -6.56
CA GLU A 128 22.72 -5.87 -6.71
C GLU A 128 22.91 -6.60 -5.39
N GLN A 129 23.40 -5.90 -4.38
CA GLN A 129 23.59 -6.45 -3.04
C GLN A 129 22.27 -6.83 -2.37
N ASP A 130 21.20 -6.15 -2.75
CA ASP A 130 19.87 -6.34 -2.18
C ASP A 130 19.13 -7.48 -2.86
N GLU A 131 19.60 -7.95 -4.02
CA GLU A 131 19.00 -9.05 -4.76
C GLU A 131 19.43 -10.44 -4.26
N LYS A 132 20.39 -10.46 -3.36
CA LYS A 132 20.94 -11.71 -2.78
C LYS A 132 20.42 -11.95 -1.33
#